data_e570ab77f589eb5bedb1f0a184f2d07d
#
_entry.id   e570ab77f589eb5bedb1f0a184f2d07d
#
_cell.length_a   1.000
_cell.length_b   1.000
_cell.length_c   1.000
_cell.angle_alpha   90.00
_cell.angle_beta   90.00
_cell.angle_gamma   90.00
#
_symmetry.space_group_name_H-M   'P 1'
#
loop_
_entity.id
_entity.type
_entity.pdbx_description
1 polymer ?
#
loop_
_entity_poly.entity_id
_entity_poly.type
_entity_poly.pdbx_seq_one_letter_code
_entity_poly.pdbx_strand_id
1 'polypeptide(L)'
;IGFSLTKLLLKSGFYVIGLDNLNNYYSKKLKVDRIEILKKKKKFKFCKLDIRQKKKLDTFLKNKKIETIYHLAAQAGVRHSIIKPEDYLTNNLIGFFNVLEISKKLKVKHFIFASTSSVYGLNKKLPFSEKDPVNHPSQFYAATKRSNELMAHSYSCIYGMKCTGVRF
;
A
#
# COMPACT_ATOMS: atom_id res chain seq x y z
N ILE A 1 10.38 0.40 4.12
CA ILE A 1 9.35 -0.30 4.93
C ILE A 1 9.16 -1.72 4.37
N GLY A 2 8.69 -1.91 3.14
CA GLY A 2 8.34 -3.22 2.58
C GLY A 2 9.45 -4.27 2.63
N PHE A 3 10.70 -3.89 2.34
CA PHE A 3 11.85 -4.79 2.45
C PHE A 3 12.06 -5.31 3.89
N SER A 4 12.03 -4.40 4.87
CA SER A 4 12.22 -4.76 6.29
C SER A 4 11.07 -5.63 6.81
N LEU A 5 9.83 -5.27 6.48
CA LEU A 5 8.65 -6.07 6.81
C LEU A 5 8.75 -7.48 6.21
N THR A 6 9.12 -7.59 4.92
CA THR A 6 9.28 -8.88 4.26
C THR A 6 10.34 -9.74 4.96
N LYS A 7 11.47 -9.16 5.35
CA LYS A 7 12.51 -9.89 6.13
C LYS A 7 11.95 -10.43 7.44
N LEU A 8 11.18 -9.62 8.16
CA LEU A 8 10.58 -10.02 9.44
C LEU A 8 9.58 -11.16 9.23
N LEU A 9 8.67 -11.04 8.28
CA LEU A 9 7.67 -12.07 7.97
C LEU A 9 8.34 -13.40 7.57
N LEU A 10 9.39 -13.35 6.76
CA LEU A 10 10.16 -14.53 6.37
C LEU A 10 10.88 -15.18 7.57
N LYS A 11 11.43 -14.36 8.50
CA LYS A 11 12.03 -14.84 9.74
C LYS A 11 10.98 -15.52 10.64
N SER A 12 9.76 -15.00 10.64
CA SER A 12 8.62 -15.59 11.38
C SER A 12 7.98 -16.79 10.67
N GLY A 13 8.56 -17.27 9.58
CA GLY A 13 8.15 -18.50 8.91
C GLY A 13 7.06 -18.35 7.85
N PHE A 14 6.56 -17.15 7.57
CA PHE A 14 5.53 -16.91 6.56
C PHE A 14 6.06 -17.06 5.14
N TYR A 15 5.18 -17.45 4.21
CA TYR A 15 5.39 -17.30 2.78
C TYR A 15 5.03 -15.88 2.36
N VAL A 16 5.90 -15.22 1.61
CA VAL A 16 5.69 -13.84 1.17
C VAL A 16 5.77 -13.73 -0.34
N ILE A 17 4.76 -13.08 -0.93
CA ILE A 17 4.75 -12.68 -2.33
C ILE A 17 4.92 -11.16 -2.36
N GLY A 18 6.05 -10.71 -2.91
CA GLY A 18 6.34 -9.28 -3.10
C GLY A 18 5.96 -8.82 -4.49
N LEU A 19 5.26 -7.69 -4.59
CA LEU A 19 4.94 -7.01 -5.84
C LEU A 19 5.54 -5.61 -5.86
N ASP A 20 6.19 -5.23 -6.96
CA ASP A 20 6.68 -3.87 -7.22
C ASP A 20 6.76 -3.66 -8.74
N ASN A 21 6.44 -2.47 -9.22
CA ASN A 21 6.54 -2.14 -10.64
C ASN A 21 7.96 -1.74 -11.07
N LEU A 22 8.87 -1.55 -10.11
CA LEU A 22 10.25 -1.12 -10.29
C LEU A 22 10.38 0.20 -11.07
N ASN A 23 9.49 1.17 -10.77
CA ASN A 23 9.57 2.50 -11.36
C ASN A 23 10.88 3.21 -10.93
N ASN A 24 11.20 4.30 -11.62
CA ASN A 24 12.44 5.06 -11.44
C ASN A 24 12.32 6.22 -10.43
N TYR A 25 11.23 6.33 -9.68
CA TYR A 25 11.03 7.43 -8.72
C TYR A 25 12.11 7.43 -7.62
N TYR A 26 12.47 6.23 -7.14
CA TYR A 26 13.67 6.01 -6.34
C TYR A 26 14.69 5.16 -7.12
N SER A 27 15.91 5.04 -6.61
CA SER A 27 16.95 4.21 -7.23
C SER A 27 16.44 2.80 -7.53
N LYS A 28 16.32 2.48 -8.81
CA LYS A 28 15.95 1.15 -9.28
C LYS A 28 16.97 0.09 -8.87
N LYS A 29 18.28 0.46 -8.86
CA LYS A 29 19.36 -0.42 -8.39
C LYS A 29 19.10 -0.86 -6.96
N LEU A 30 18.80 0.07 -6.06
CA LEU A 30 18.49 -0.25 -4.66
C LEU A 30 17.29 -1.19 -4.52
N LYS A 31 16.25 -1.02 -5.35
CA LYS A 31 15.08 -1.93 -5.36
C LYS A 31 15.48 -3.33 -5.77
N VAL A 32 16.26 -3.45 -6.86
CA VAL A 32 16.75 -4.74 -7.39
C VAL A 32 17.64 -5.45 -6.37
N ASP A 33 18.64 -4.75 -5.81
CA ASP A 33 19.55 -5.32 -4.81
C ASP A 33 18.79 -5.91 -3.61
N ARG A 34 17.77 -5.19 -3.12
CA ARG A 34 16.89 -5.66 -2.02
C ARG A 34 16.09 -6.90 -2.41
N ILE A 35 15.59 -6.96 -3.64
CA ILE A 35 14.86 -8.13 -4.15
C ILE A 35 15.78 -9.34 -4.26
N GLU A 36 17.00 -9.17 -4.75
CA GLU A 36 17.98 -10.28 -4.86
C GLU A 36 18.35 -10.85 -3.48
N ILE A 37 18.46 -10.00 -2.46
CA ILE A 37 18.63 -10.47 -1.06
C ILE A 37 17.44 -11.33 -0.63
N LEU A 38 16.21 -10.91 -0.92
CA LEU A 38 15.01 -11.64 -0.54
C LEU A 38 14.82 -12.93 -1.34
N LYS A 39 15.16 -12.95 -2.63
CA LYS A 39 15.07 -14.15 -3.49
C LYS A 39 15.91 -15.34 -2.98
N LYS A 40 16.97 -15.09 -2.21
CA LYS A 40 17.75 -16.15 -1.56
C LYS A 40 16.94 -16.92 -0.49
N LYS A 41 15.76 -16.47 -0.13
CA LYS A 41 14.89 -17.11 0.87
C LYS A 41 13.84 -17.99 0.17
N LYS A 42 13.80 -19.30 0.50
CA LYS A 42 12.90 -20.30 -0.11
C LYS A 42 11.40 -19.91 -0.06
N LYS A 43 10.99 -19.17 0.96
CA LYS A 43 9.59 -18.76 1.17
C LYS A 43 9.24 -17.39 0.56
N PHE A 44 10.10 -16.84 -0.31
CA PHE A 44 9.85 -15.56 -0.97
C PHE A 44 9.67 -15.75 -2.48
N LYS A 45 8.63 -15.12 -3.01
CA LYS A 45 8.41 -14.99 -4.46
C LYS A 45 8.26 -13.52 -4.81
N PHE A 46 8.89 -13.09 -5.89
CA PHE A 46 8.76 -11.74 -6.42
C PHE A 46 8.04 -11.75 -7.77
N CYS A 47 7.16 -10.78 -7.98
CA CYS A 47 6.56 -10.51 -9.27
C CYS A 47 6.69 -9.01 -9.59
N LYS A 48 7.29 -8.68 -10.73
CA LYS A 48 7.26 -7.33 -11.27
C LYS A 48 5.88 -7.07 -11.85
N LEU A 49 5.07 -6.29 -11.13
CA LEU A 49 3.69 -6.01 -11.50
C LEU A 49 3.29 -4.61 -11.01
N ASP A 50 2.52 -3.91 -11.84
CA ASP A 50 1.96 -2.62 -11.52
C ASP A 50 0.52 -2.78 -11.04
N ILE A 51 0.22 -2.26 -9.84
CA ILE A 51 -1.11 -2.34 -9.22
C ILE A 51 -2.21 -1.62 -10.02
N ARG A 52 -1.84 -0.72 -10.94
CA ARG A 52 -2.77 -0.06 -11.87
C ARG A 52 -3.32 -1.04 -12.92
N GLN A 53 -2.61 -2.12 -13.20
CA GLN A 53 -2.96 -3.12 -14.21
C GLN A 53 -3.89 -4.19 -13.60
N LYS A 54 -5.16 -3.81 -13.37
CA LYS A 54 -6.17 -4.66 -12.69
C LYS A 54 -6.23 -6.09 -13.26
N LYS A 55 -6.33 -6.25 -14.58
CA LYS A 55 -6.42 -7.57 -15.23
C LYS A 55 -5.21 -8.45 -14.91
N LYS A 56 -3.99 -7.89 -14.95
CA LYS A 56 -2.77 -8.64 -14.62
C LYS A 56 -2.70 -8.99 -13.14
N LEU A 57 -3.13 -8.08 -12.27
CA LEU A 57 -3.19 -8.33 -10.82
C LEU A 57 -4.18 -9.46 -10.52
N ASP A 58 -5.38 -9.42 -11.11
CA ASP A 58 -6.40 -10.48 -11.00
C ASP A 58 -5.86 -11.82 -11.46
N THR A 59 -5.26 -11.88 -12.66
CA THR A 59 -4.69 -13.11 -13.22
C THR A 59 -3.58 -13.67 -12.35
N PHE A 60 -2.66 -12.82 -11.88
CA PHE A 60 -1.54 -13.26 -11.06
C PHE A 60 -1.97 -13.80 -9.70
N LEU A 61 -2.98 -13.20 -9.08
CA LEU A 61 -3.44 -13.58 -7.74
C LEU A 61 -4.57 -14.62 -7.76
N LYS A 62 -5.16 -14.90 -8.94
CA LYS A 62 -6.17 -15.95 -9.10
C LYS A 62 -5.66 -17.27 -8.51
N ASN A 63 -6.49 -17.93 -7.74
CA ASN A 63 -6.21 -19.22 -7.09
C ASN A 63 -5.06 -19.21 -6.05
N LYS A 64 -4.58 -18.06 -5.62
CA LYS A 64 -3.63 -17.97 -4.51
C LYS A 64 -4.38 -17.83 -3.17
N LYS A 65 -3.97 -18.61 -2.20
CA LYS A 65 -4.45 -18.47 -0.82
C LYS A 65 -3.65 -17.37 -0.14
N ILE A 66 -4.20 -16.15 -0.09
CA ILE A 66 -3.58 -14.98 0.55
C ILE A 66 -4.37 -14.67 1.82
N GLU A 67 -3.71 -14.73 2.96
CA GLU A 67 -4.34 -14.44 4.24
C GLU A 67 -4.31 -12.95 4.59
N THR A 68 -3.19 -12.29 4.31
CA THR A 68 -3.00 -10.88 4.66
C THR A 68 -2.34 -10.15 3.50
N ILE A 69 -2.82 -8.95 3.21
CA ILE A 69 -2.20 -8.03 2.26
C ILE A 69 -1.65 -6.82 3.02
N TYR A 70 -0.35 -6.56 2.85
CA TYR A 70 0.31 -5.34 3.27
C TYR A 70 0.49 -4.43 2.06
N HIS A 71 -0.43 -3.51 1.89
CA HIS A 71 -0.40 -2.57 0.76
C HIS A 71 0.45 -1.35 1.09
N LEU A 72 1.70 -1.39 0.65
CA LEU A 72 2.70 -0.33 0.84
C LEU A 72 3.04 0.39 -0.47
N ALA A 73 2.52 -0.12 -1.59
CA ALA A 73 2.75 0.46 -2.91
C ALA A 73 1.96 1.77 -3.06
N ALA A 74 2.66 2.85 -3.34
CA ALA A 74 2.09 4.17 -3.56
C ALA A 74 3.10 5.08 -4.24
N GLN A 75 2.62 6.14 -4.89
CA GLN A 75 3.44 7.30 -5.17
C GLN A 75 3.56 8.12 -3.90
N ALA A 76 4.77 8.22 -3.35
CA ALA A 76 5.07 9.00 -2.15
C ALA A 76 5.64 10.38 -2.50
N GLY A 77 5.73 11.27 -1.50
CA GLY A 77 6.36 12.57 -1.62
C GLY A 77 5.37 13.72 -1.78
N VAL A 78 5.20 14.52 -0.72
CA VAL A 78 4.26 15.65 -0.69
C VAL A 78 4.57 16.69 -1.79
N ARG A 79 5.84 17.10 -1.92
CA ARG A 79 6.24 18.12 -2.91
C ARG A 79 6.02 17.65 -4.35
N HIS A 80 6.32 16.39 -4.63
CA HIS A 80 6.13 15.82 -5.97
C HIS A 80 4.65 15.78 -6.38
N SER A 81 3.72 15.67 -5.43
CA SER A 81 2.28 15.67 -5.72
C SER A 81 1.75 17.01 -6.26
N ILE A 82 2.50 18.10 -6.06
CA ILE A 82 2.19 19.41 -6.63
C ILE A 82 2.60 19.47 -8.11
N ILE A 83 3.71 18.78 -8.45
CA ILE A 83 4.31 18.85 -9.80
C ILE A 83 3.66 17.83 -10.73
N LYS A 84 3.35 16.62 -10.23
CA LYS A 84 2.78 15.50 -11.00
C LYS A 84 1.60 14.85 -10.26
N PRO A 85 0.46 15.54 -10.11
CA PRO A 85 -0.70 15.02 -9.38
C PRO A 85 -1.30 13.76 -10.00
N GLU A 86 -1.19 13.57 -11.34
CA GLU A 86 -1.71 12.41 -12.04
C GLU A 86 -1.06 11.10 -11.57
N ASP A 87 0.22 11.14 -11.19
CA ASP A 87 0.91 9.97 -10.64
C ASP A 87 0.25 9.51 -9.33
N TYR A 88 -0.24 10.46 -8.53
CA TYR A 88 -0.92 10.17 -7.27
C TYR A 88 -2.35 9.69 -7.49
N LEU A 89 -3.07 10.29 -8.43
CA LEU A 89 -4.40 9.83 -8.82
C LEU A 89 -4.35 8.37 -9.28
N THR A 90 -3.46 8.05 -10.21
CA THR A 90 -3.39 6.73 -10.81
C THR A 90 -2.84 5.67 -9.87
N ASN A 91 -1.76 5.97 -9.12
CA ASN A 91 -1.15 4.99 -8.21
C ASN A 91 -1.93 4.87 -6.90
N ASN A 92 -2.26 6.01 -6.25
CA ASN A 92 -2.79 5.99 -4.89
C ASN A 92 -4.30 5.80 -4.84
N LEU A 93 -5.06 6.21 -5.85
CA LEU A 93 -6.51 5.97 -5.88
C LEU A 93 -6.84 4.75 -6.72
N ILE A 94 -6.52 4.73 -8.01
CA ILE A 94 -6.86 3.61 -8.89
C ILE A 94 -6.10 2.34 -8.48
N GLY A 95 -4.79 2.45 -8.23
CA GLY A 95 -3.98 1.32 -7.79
C GLY A 95 -4.44 0.76 -6.45
N PHE A 96 -4.73 1.62 -5.49
CA PHE A 96 -5.28 1.22 -4.19
C PHE A 96 -6.63 0.51 -4.33
N PHE A 97 -7.56 1.10 -5.09
CA PHE A 97 -8.86 0.50 -5.36
C PHE A 97 -8.74 -0.90 -5.99
N ASN A 98 -7.84 -1.09 -6.95
CA ASN A 98 -7.60 -2.41 -7.55
C ASN A 98 -7.15 -3.44 -6.51
N VAL A 99 -6.23 -3.06 -5.60
CA VAL A 99 -5.76 -3.97 -4.54
C VAL A 99 -6.85 -4.22 -3.51
N LEU A 100 -7.67 -3.23 -3.18
CA LEU A 100 -8.80 -3.37 -2.26
C LEU A 100 -9.87 -4.34 -2.82
N GLU A 101 -10.22 -4.18 -4.11
CA GLU A 101 -11.15 -5.08 -4.81
C GLU A 101 -10.64 -6.53 -4.85
N ILE A 102 -9.35 -6.73 -5.14
CA ILE A 102 -8.81 -8.09 -5.15
C ILE A 102 -8.73 -8.68 -3.73
N SER A 103 -8.47 -7.85 -2.73
CA SER A 103 -8.49 -8.27 -1.31
C SER A 103 -9.86 -8.79 -0.91
N LYS A 104 -10.93 -8.09 -1.31
CA LYS A 104 -12.31 -8.54 -1.14
C LYS A 104 -12.56 -9.87 -1.86
N LYS A 105 -12.20 -9.96 -3.14
CA LYS A 105 -12.40 -11.15 -3.98
C LYS A 105 -11.68 -12.39 -3.42
N LEU A 106 -10.46 -12.21 -2.89
CA LEU A 106 -9.69 -13.28 -2.26
C LEU A 106 -10.13 -13.59 -0.82
N LYS A 107 -11.04 -12.79 -0.26
CA LYS A 107 -11.53 -12.93 1.13
C LYS A 107 -10.36 -12.93 2.13
N VAL A 108 -9.40 -11.98 1.95
CA VAL A 108 -8.25 -11.90 2.85
C VAL A 108 -8.71 -11.65 4.29
N LYS A 109 -8.03 -12.27 5.25
CA LYS A 109 -8.34 -12.11 6.68
C LYS A 109 -8.04 -10.70 7.19
N HIS A 110 -7.04 -10.02 6.60
CA HIS A 110 -6.64 -8.68 7.01
C HIS A 110 -6.02 -7.90 5.84
N PHE A 111 -6.52 -6.70 5.60
CA PHE A 111 -5.96 -5.73 4.68
C PHE A 111 -5.30 -4.60 5.47
N ILE A 112 -3.97 -4.51 5.43
CA ILE A 112 -3.19 -3.50 6.13
C ILE A 112 -2.56 -2.59 5.08
N PHE A 113 -2.71 -1.27 5.25
CA PHE A 113 -2.21 -0.33 4.25
C PHE A 113 -1.49 0.86 4.87
N ALA A 114 -0.51 1.37 4.12
CA ALA A 114 0.19 2.58 4.49
C ALA A 114 -0.72 3.80 4.26
N SER A 115 -1.06 4.51 5.33
CA SER A 115 -1.51 5.88 5.30
C SER A 115 -0.31 6.80 5.57
N THR A 116 -0.50 7.98 6.13
CA THR A 116 0.53 8.98 6.37
C THR A 116 0.12 9.95 7.46
N SER A 117 1.08 10.46 8.24
CA SER A 117 0.84 11.58 9.16
C SER A 117 0.42 12.88 8.44
N SER A 118 0.70 13.01 7.14
CA SER A 118 0.24 14.16 6.35
C SER A 118 -1.29 14.33 6.31
N VAL A 119 -2.08 13.29 6.64
CA VAL A 119 -3.56 13.39 6.72
C VAL A 119 -4.03 14.32 7.85
N TYR A 120 -3.20 14.56 8.86
CA TYR A 120 -3.50 15.51 9.93
C TYR A 120 -3.52 16.97 9.46
N GLY A 121 -2.99 17.25 8.25
CA GLY A 121 -3.09 18.57 7.62
C GLY A 121 -2.40 19.66 8.42
N LEU A 122 -3.16 20.72 8.74
CA LEU A 122 -2.66 21.88 9.49
C LEU A 122 -2.87 21.78 11.01
N ASN A 123 -3.10 20.58 11.54
CA ASN A 123 -3.25 20.36 12.98
C ASN A 123 -1.96 20.79 13.71
N LYS A 124 -2.11 21.65 14.72
CA LYS A 124 -0.98 22.22 15.50
C LYS A 124 -0.67 21.42 16.77
N LYS A 125 -1.57 20.55 17.18
CA LYS A 125 -1.40 19.74 18.39
C LYS A 125 -0.35 18.65 18.16
N LEU A 126 0.63 18.55 19.04
CA LEU A 126 1.65 17.52 19.06
C LEU A 126 1.74 16.87 20.45
N PRO A 127 1.98 15.54 20.52
CA PRO A 127 2.01 14.60 19.38
C PRO A 127 0.61 14.43 18.76
N PHE A 128 0.58 14.04 17.47
CA PHE A 128 -0.68 13.67 16.82
C PHE A 128 -1.30 12.44 17.49
N SER A 129 -2.62 12.41 17.52
CA SER A 129 -3.40 11.26 17.99
C SER A 129 -4.28 10.73 16.86
N GLU A 130 -4.53 9.42 16.86
CA GLU A 130 -5.47 8.80 15.90
C GLU A 130 -6.90 9.35 16.04
N LYS A 131 -7.22 9.95 17.19
CA LYS A 131 -8.51 10.61 17.46
C LYS A 131 -8.59 12.03 16.90
N ASP A 132 -7.46 12.61 16.50
CA ASP A 132 -7.45 13.96 15.96
C ASP A 132 -8.16 14.00 14.58
N PRO A 133 -8.88 15.10 14.28
CA PRO A 133 -9.59 15.23 13.02
C PRO A 133 -8.63 15.26 11.83
N VAL A 134 -9.02 14.60 10.74
CA VAL A 134 -8.26 14.49 9.49
C VAL A 134 -9.09 14.92 8.28
N ASN A 135 -9.95 15.93 8.49
CA ASN A 135 -10.95 16.37 7.50
C ASN A 135 -10.36 17.30 6.43
N HIS A 136 -9.23 17.93 6.72
CA HIS A 136 -8.65 18.98 5.88
C HIS A 136 -7.19 18.71 5.54
N PRO A 137 -6.88 17.63 4.76
CA PRO A 137 -5.52 17.38 4.27
C PRO A 137 -5.09 18.55 3.38
N SER A 138 -3.92 19.12 3.64
CA SER A 138 -3.46 20.36 2.99
C SER A 138 -2.71 20.13 1.66
N GLN A 139 -2.39 18.88 1.31
CA GLN A 139 -1.68 18.55 0.07
C GLN A 139 -2.37 17.41 -0.68
N PHE A 140 -2.20 17.39 -2.01
CA PHE A 140 -2.82 16.39 -2.87
C PHE A 140 -2.44 14.95 -2.48
N TYR A 141 -1.16 14.71 -2.16
CA TYR A 141 -0.72 13.42 -1.61
C TYR A 141 -1.54 13.02 -0.37
N ALA A 142 -1.67 13.94 0.59
CA ALA A 142 -2.41 13.68 1.82
C ALA A 142 -3.90 13.40 1.53
N ALA A 143 -4.50 14.14 0.59
CA ALA A 143 -5.87 13.92 0.14
C ALA A 143 -6.04 12.51 -0.46
N THR A 144 -5.11 12.03 -1.31
CA THR A 144 -5.18 10.67 -1.85
C THR A 144 -5.06 9.61 -0.76
N LYS A 145 -4.20 9.81 0.24
CA LYS A 145 -4.05 8.87 1.35
C LYS A 145 -5.27 8.88 2.29
N ARG A 146 -5.87 10.05 2.53
CA ARG A 146 -7.13 10.15 3.27
C ARG A 146 -8.27 9.46 2.53
N SER A 147 -8.34 9.60 1.21
CA SER A 147 -9.30 8.85 0.38
C SER A 147 -9.13 7.34 0.51
N ASN A 148 -7.88 6.84 0.62
CA ASN A 148 -7.64 5.41 0.88
C ASN A 148 -8.23 4.97 2.24
N GLU A 149 -8.10 5.78 3.30
CA GLU A 149 -8.70 5.48 4.60
C GLU A 149 -10.24 5.39 4.49
N LEU A 150 -10.88 6.34 3.77
CA LEU A 150 -12.32 6.36 3.55
C LEU A 150 -12.81 5.16 2.71
N MET A 151 -12.09 4.82 1.63
CA MET A 151 -12.40 3.64 0.83
C MET A 151 -12.30 2.35 1.65
N ALA A 152 -11.22 2.18 2.42
CA ALA A 152 -11.03 1.01 3.27
C ALA A 152 -12.11 0.92 4.36
N HIS A 153 -12.50 2.05 4.96
CA HIS A 153 -13.58 2.10 5.94
C HIS A 153 -14.93 1.67 5.32
N SER A 154 -15.26 2.20 4.14
CA SER A 154 -16.46 1.81 3.40
C SER A 154 -16.49 0.30 3.12
N TYR A 155 -15.37 -0.30 2.70
CA TYR A 155 -15.26 -1.74 2.47
C TYR A 155 -15.38 -2.56 3.76
N SER A 156 -14.89 -2.03 4.87
CA SER A 156 -15.08 -2.64 6.18
C SER A 156 -16.55 -2.67 6.57
N CYS A 157 -17.28 -1.55 6.39
CA CYS A 157 -18.70 -1.46 6.72
C CYS A 157 -19.58 -2.34 5.81
N ILE A 158 -19.34 -2.32 4.49
CA ILE A 158 -20.22 -3.00 3.51
C ILE A 158 -19.91 -4.49 3.44
N TYR A 159 -18.65 -4.88 3.49
CA TYR A 159 -18.21 -6.26 3.23
C TYR A 159 -17.61 -6.97 4.45
N GLY A 160 -17.60 -6.33 5.61
CA GLY A 160 -17.00 -6.91 6.82
C GLY A 160 -15.47 -7.11 6.72
N MET A 161 -14.79 -6.44 5.80
CA MET A 161 -13.35 -6.59 5.63
C MET A 161 -12.61 -5.98 6.82
N LYS A 162 -11.70 -6.76 7.44
CA LYS A 162 -10.80 -6.20 8.44
C LYS A 162 -9.73 -5.35 7.76
N CYS A 163 -9.81 -4.02 7.94
CA CYS A 163 -8.88 -3.05 7.35
C CYS A 163 -8.14 -2.28 8.45
N THR A 164 -6.84 -2.05 8.28
CA THR A 164 -6.04 -1.21 9.18
C THR A 164 -5.15 -0.27 8.38
N GLY A 165 -5.37 1.03 8.51
CA GLY A 165 -4.49 2.07 7.98
C GLY A 165 -3.42 2.44 9.01
N VAL A 166 -2.15 2.50 8.60
CA VAL A 166 -1.02 2.88 9.46
C VAL A 166 -0.50 4.24 9.00
N ARG A 167 -0.60 5.25 9.85
CA ARG A 167 -0.12 6.62 9.60
C ARG A 167 1.33 6.74 10.03
N PHE A 168 2.26 6.66 9.05
CA PHE A 168 3.69 6.86 9.26
C PHE A 168 4.04 8.34 9.35
#